data_ff082007e46284b4af44075cfb49f73c
#
_entry.id   ff082007e46284b4af44075cfb49f73c
#
_cell.length_a   1.000
_cell.length_b   1.000
_cell.length_c   1.000
_cell.angle_alpha   90.00
_cell.angle_beta   90.00
_cell.angle_gamma   90.00
#
_symmetry.space_group_name_H-M   'P 1'
#
loop_
_entity.id
_entity.type
_entity.pdbx_description
1 polymer ?
#
loop_
_entity_poly.entity_id
_entity_poly.type
_entity_poly.pdbx_seq_one_letter_code
_entity_poly.pdbx_strand_id
1 'polypeptide(L)'
;MRHPMTFALAAAMLAVLSGSALADKYEGTKKCSSCHKSQGESWKSTAHAKAMESLKPKVKAAAKTKAKLDPNKDYTKDKDCVGCHVDGFNKEGGYTIASPDKFLAAVGCESCHGPGSKYRGIHRK
;
A
#
# COMPACT_ATOMS: atom_id res chain seq x y z
N MET A 1 30.24 -66.78 6.33
CA MET A 1 30.63 -65.61 5.48
C MET A 1 29.42 -64.74 5.33
N ARG A 2 29.41 -63.59 5.98
CA ARG A 2 28.29 -62.68 6.02
C ARG A 2 28.67 -61.45 5.21
N HIS A 3 27.96 -61.18 4.10
CA HIS A 3 28.11 -59.94 3.33
C HIS A 3 27.27 -58.80 3.98
N PRO A 4 27.87 -57.65 4.24
CA PRO A 4 27.07 -56.48 4.61
C PRO A 4 26.50 -55.82 3.36
N MET A 5 25.18 -55.80 3.26
CA MET A 5 24.46 -54.98 2.27
C MET A 5 24.60 -53.51 2.66
N THR A 6 25.37 -52.77 1.88
CA THR A 6 25.45 -51.32 1.93
C THR A 6 24.20 -50.70 1.27
N PHE A 7 23.27 -50.22 2.07
CA PHE A 7 22.17 -49.37 1.57
C PHE A 7 22.72 -47.98 1.24
N ALA A 8 22.87 -47.69 -0.04
CA ALA A 8 23.11 -46.33 -0.51
C ALA A 8 21.80 -45.53 -0.42
N LEU A 9 21.68 -44.66 0.58
CA LEU A 9 20.63 -43.65 0.64
C LEU A 9 20.92 -42.58 -0.42
N ALA A 10 20.18 -42.62 -1.53
CA ALA A 10 20.10 -41.52 -2.47
C ALA A 10 19.20 -40.42 -1.88
N ALA A 11 19.80 -39.44 -1.25
CA ALA A 11 19.11 -38.24 -0.82
C ALA A 11 18.80 -37.37 -2.05
N ALA A 12 17.61 -37.50 -2.59
CA ALA A 12 17.10 -36.59 -3.60
C ALA A 12 16.87 -35.22 -2.97
N MET A 13 17.79 -34.27 -3.17
CA MET A 13 17.56 -32.83 -2.89
C MET A 13 16.52 -32.34 -3.86
N LEU A 14 15.27 -32.26 -3.41
CA LEU A 14 14.26 -31.38 -4.03
C LEU A 14 14.67 -29.93 -3.75
N ALA A 15 15.37 -29.33 -4.71
CA ALA A 15 15.52 -27.88 -4.76
C ALA A 15 14.14 -27.29 -5.06
N VAL A 16 13.41 -26.88 -4.01
CA VAL A 16 12.22 -26.07 -4.14
C VAL A 16 12.68 -24.72 -4.68
N LEU A 17 12.56 -24.52 -6.00
CA LEU A 17 12.65 -23.20 -6.61
C LEU A 17 11.46 -22.39 -6.08
N SER A 18 11.63 -21.75 -4.92
CA SER A 18 10.75 -20.71 -4.43
C SER A 18 10.94 -19.51 -5.35
N GLY A 19 10.24 -19.53 -6.48
CA GLY A 19 10.08 -18.34 -7.32
C GLY A 19 9.48 -17.26 -6.43
N SER A 20 10.28 -16.26 -6.04
CA SER A 20 9.78 -15.08 -5.37
C SER A 20 8.84 -14.41 -6.35
N ALA A 21 7.53 -14.65 -6.20
CA ALA A 21 6.53 -13.84 -6.87
C ALA A 21 6.80 -12.40 -6.42
N LEU A 22 7.27 -11.55 -7.35
CA LEU A 22 7.47 -10.13 -7.07
C LEU A 22 6.13 -9.59 -6.60
N ALA A 23 6.10 -9.10 -5.37
CA ALA A 23 4.89 -8.52 -4.81
C ALA A 23 4.47 -7.31 -5.66
N ASP A 24 3.19 -7.19 -5.93
CA ASP A 24 2.65 -6.04 -6.64
C ASP A 24 2.91 -4.77 -5.83
N LYS A 25 3.36 -3.70 -6.52
CA LYS A 25 3.78 -2.44 -5.90
C LYS A 25 2.76 -1.34 -6.11
N TYR A 26 2.55 -0.56 -5.06
CA TYR A 26 1.86 0.72 -5.15
C TYR A 26 2.73 1.73 -5.89
N GLU A 27 2.12 2.56 -6.73
CA GLU A 27 2.84 3.48 -7.62
C GLU A 27 2.46 4.95 -7.41
N GLY A 28 1.39 5.20 -6.68
CA GLY A 28 0.88 6.52 -6.33
C GLY A 28 0.05 7.19 -7.42
N THR A 29 -0.83 8.07 -6.97
CA THR A 29 -1.83 8.79 -7.79
C THR A 29 -1.24 9.55 -8.98
N LYS A 30 0.01 10.04 -8.86
CA LYS A 30 0.69 10.76 -9.96
C LYS A 30 0.81 9.90 -11.22
N LYS A 31 1.13 8.61 -11.07
CA LYS A 31 1.30 7.72 -12.21
C LYS A 31 -0.02 7.36 -12.88
N CYS A 32 -1.09 7.25 -12.10
CA CYS A 32 -2.43 7.03 -12.64
C CYS A 32 -2.93 8.27 -13.39
N SER A 33 -2.83 9.44 -12.77
CA SER A 33 -3.31 10.72 -13.32
C SER A 33 -2.53 11.17 -14.56
N SER A 34 -1.35 10.62 -14.83
CA SER A 34 -0.61 10.94 -16.06
C SER A 34 -1.34 10.51 -17.35
N CYS A 35 -2.13 9.45 -17.28
CA CYS A 35 -2.98 8.96 -18.37
C CYS A 35 -4.47 9.25 -18.12
N HIS A 36 -4.94 9.08 -16.87
CA HIS A 36 -6.32 9.29 -16.45
C HIS A 36 -6.53 10.71 -15.90
N LYS A 37 -6.27 11.73 -16.75
CA LYS A 37 -6.25 13.15 -16.33
C LYS A 37 -7.58 13.63 -15.76
N SER A 38 -8.70 13.36 -16.43
CA SER A 38 -10.03 13.80 -16.01
C SER A 38 -10.45 13.16 -14.68
N GLN A 39 -10.15 11.87 -14.48
CA GLN A 39 -10.42 11.16 -13.24
C GLN A 39 -9.54 11.71 -12.10
N GLY A 40 -8.27 11.97 -12.38
CA GLY A 40 -7.34 12.59 -11.44
C GLY A 40 -7.80 13.98 -10.99
N GLU A 41 -8.25 14.83 -11.91
CA GLU A 41 -8.80 16.17 -11.57
C GLU A 41 -10.08 16.07 -10.74
N SER A 42 -11.02 15.21 -11.12
CA SER A 42 -12.24 14.97 -10.36
C SER A 42 -11.94 14.48 -8.94
N TRP A 43 -10.99 13.53 -8.78
CA TRP A 43 -10.59 13.00 -7.49
C TRP A 43 -10.01 14.06 -6.55
N LYS A 44 -9.21 15.02 -7.05
CA LYS A 44 -8.58 16.06 -6.23
C LYS A 44 -9.57 16.88 -5.39
N SER A 45 -10.80 17.04 -5.85
CA SER A 45 -11.85 17.77 -5.16
C SER A 45 -12.52 16.98 -4.03
N THR A 46 -12.27 15.66 -3.95
CA THR A 46 -12.98 14.77 -3.03
C THR A 46 -12.39 14.75 -1.61
N ALA A 47 -13.17 14.22 -0.66
CA ALA A 47 -12.72 13.94 0.70
C ALA A 47 -11.58 12.92 0.72
N HIS A 48 -11.55 11.97 -0.21
CA HIS A 48 -10.51 10.96 -0.35
C HIS A 48 -9.14 11.57 -0.63
N ALA A 49 -9.07 12.56 -1.52
CA ALA A 49 -7.81 13.28 -1.80
C ALA A 49 -7.27 14.04 -0.57
N LYS A 50 -8.15 14.39 0.36
CA LYS A 50 -7.84 15.14 1.59
C LYS A 50 -7.81 14.23 2.83
N ALA A 51 -7.78 12.91 2.65
CA ALA A 51 -7.90 11.97 3.74
C ALA A 51 -6.80 12.16 4.79
N MET A 52 -5.53 12.22 4.38
CA MET A 52 -4.40 12.43 5.28
C MET A 52 -4.44 13.81 5.95
N GLU A 53 -4.91 14.84 5.24
CA GLU A 53 -5.06 16.18 5.80
C GLU A 53 -6.07 16.20 6.94
N SER A 54 -7.12 15.40 6.88
CA SER A 54 -8.13 15.31 7.94
C SER A 54 -7.58 14.86 9.30
N LEU A 55 -6.41 14.21 9.30
CA LEU A 55 -5.73 13.74 10.51
C LEU A 55 -4.96 14.84 11.24
N LYS A 56 -4.71 15.98 10.60
CA LYS A 56 -3.98 17.11 11.20
C LYS A 56 -4.77 17.76 12.35
N PRO A 57 -4.07 18.41 13.30
CA PRO A 57 -4.72 19.18 14.36
C PRO A 57 -5.75 20.19 13.82
N LYS A 58 -6.86 20.32 14.51
CA LYS A 58 -7.97 21.27 14.21
C LYS A 58 -8.70 21.02 12.87
N VAL A 59 -8.17 20.20 11.97
CA VAL A 59 -8.88 19.79 10.75
C VAL A 59 -9.96 18.78 11.13
N LYS A 60 -11.19 19.00 10.59
CA LYS A 60 -12.37 18.16 10.93
C LYS A 60 -12.64 18.05 12.44
N ALA A 61 -12.39 19.12 13.20
CA ALA A 61 -12.49 19.14 14.67
C ALA A 61 -13.82 18.59 15.19
N ALA A 62 -14.95 19.00 14.63
CA ALA A 62 -16.28 18.51 15.05
C ALA A 62 -16.44 17.00 14.83
N ALA A 63 -15.92 16.46 13.73
CA ALA A 63 -15.96 15.02 13.46
C ALA A 63 -15.09 14.23 14.45
N LYS A 64 -13.90 14.74 14.79
CA LYS A 64 -13.02 14.15 15.81
C LYS A 64 -13.70 14.15 17.18
N THR A 65 -14.28 15.26 17.59
CA THR A 65 -15.02 15.35 18.87
C THR A 65 -16.17 14.34 18.90
N LYS A 66 -16.96 14.26 17.83
CA LYS A 66 -18.04 13.26 17.72
C LYS A 66 -17.54 11.83 17.84
N ALA A 67 -16.35 11.55 17.32
CA ALA A 67 -15.67 10.25 17.42
C ALA A 67 -14.93 10.07 18.75
N LYS A 68 -15.06 10.97 19.71
CA LYS A 68 -14.36 10.98 21.01
C LYS A 68 -12.83 11.03 20.89
N LEU A 69 -12.34 11.67 19.83
CA LEU A 69 -10.92 11.95 19.60
C LEU A 69 -10.60 13.39 19.97
N ASP A 70 -9.35 13.65 20.39
CA ASP A 70 -8.88 15.02 20.63
C ASP A 70 -8.73 15.78 19.30
N PRO A 71 -9.49 16.87 19.08
CA PRO A 71 -9.42 17.65 17.85
C PRO A 71 -8.08 18.39 17.65
N ASN A 72 -7.29 18.57 18.72
CA ASN A 72 -6.00 19.26 18.69
C ASN A 72 -4.81 18.33 18.48
N LYS A 73 -5.00 17.02 18.63
CA LYS A 73 -3.95 16.01 18.44
C LYS A 73 -3.65 15.83 16.94
N ASP A 74 -2.38 15.63 16.63
CA ASP A 74 -1.91 15.20 15.30
C ASP A 74 -1.95 13.67 15.20
N TYR A 75 -2.79 13.16 14.30
CA TYR A 75 -2.95 11.73 14.03
C TYR A 75 -2.21 11.29 12.75
N THR A 76 -1.44 12.17 12.11
CA THR A 76 -0.73 11.83 10.86
C THR A 76 0.39 10.79 11.01
N LYS A 77 0.73 10.46 12.26
CA LYS A 77 1.70 9.40 12.60
C LYS A 77 1.07 8.25 13.40
N ASP A 78 -0.22 8.31 13.60
CA ASP A 78 -0.97 7.27 14.31
C ASP A 78 -1.29 6.13 13.33
N LYS A 79 -0.72 4.94 13.58
CA LYS A 79 -0.85 3.78 12.69
C LYS A 79 -2.30 3.32 12.53
N ASP A 80 -3.11 3.46 13.58
CA ASP A 80 -4.51 3.06 13.57
C ASP A 80 -5.37 3.97 12.69
N CYS A 81 -4.93 5.22 12.50
CA CYS A 81 -5.59 6.18 11.61
C CYS A 81 -5.03 6.12 10.19
N VAL A 82 -3.70 6.18 10.07
CA VAL A 82 -2.99 6.32 8.78
C VAL A 82 -3.32 5.16 7.83
N GLY A 83 -3.48 3.94 8.35
CA GLY A 83 -3.78 2.77 7.53
C GLY A 83 -5.00 2.90 6.62
N CYS A 84 -6.02 3.67 7.06
CA CYS A 84 -7.23 3.95 6.27
C CYS A 84 -7.16 5.27 5.48
N HIS A 85 -6.15 6.09 5.70
CA HIS A 85 -6.04 7.43 5.13
C HIS A 85 -4.98 7.59 4.03
N VAL A 86 -4.33 6.48 3.64
CA VAL A 86 -3.25 6.46 2.62
C VAL A 86 -3.36 5.24 1.71
N ASP A 87 -2.70 5.29 0.56
CA ASP A 87 -2.57 4.13 -0.32
C ASP A 87 -1.49 3.18 0.17
N GLY A 88 -1.83 1.91 0.31
CA GLY A 88 -0.88 0.81 0.53
C GLY A 88 -0.05 0.91 1.80
N PHE A 89 -0.64 1.29 2.94
CA PHE A 89 0.09 1.44 4.20
C PHE A 89 0.93 0.20 4.54
N ASN A 90 2.26 0.39 4.67
CA ASN A 90 3.25 -0.67 4.94
C ASN A 90 3.23 -1.84 3.93
N LYS A 91 2.75 -1.60 2.72
CA LYS A 91 2.82 -2.55 1.60
C LYS A 91 3.98 -2.19 0.67
N GLU A 92 4.37 -3.12 -0.21
CA GLU A 92 5.44 -2.89 -1.18
C GLU A 92 5.13 -1.68 -2.08
N GLY A 93 6.02 -0.69 -2.11
CA GLY A 93 5.84 0.57 -2.82
C GLY A 93 4.78 1.51 -2.23
N GLY A 94 4.09 1.12 -1.15
CA GLY A 94 3.04 1.90 -0.51
C GLY A 94 3.56 2.94 0.49
N TYR A 95 2.63 3.65 1.11
CA TYR A 95 2.93 4.67 2.12
C TYR A 95 3.55 4.08 3.38
N THR A 96 4.57 4.74 3.92
CA THR A 96 5.10 4.48 5.25
C THR A 96 5.25 5.77 6.04
N ILE A 97 5.12 5.70 7.38
CA ILE A 97 5.34 6.87 8.26
C ILE A 97 6.80 7.30 8.26
N ALA A 98 7.73 6.35 8.10
CA ALA A 98 9.17 6.61 8.10
C ALA A 98 9.63 7.29 6.81
N SER A 99 8.96 7.02 5.67
CA SER A 99 9.27 7.60 4.37
C SER A 99 7.96 8.02 3.67
N PRO A 100 7.36 9.13 4.08
CA PRO A 100 6.08 9.57 3.56
C PRO A 100 6.18 10.06 2.10
N ASP A 101 5.40 9.44 1.21
CA ASP A 101 5.25 9.91 -0.17
C ASP A 101 3.93 10.67 -0.33
N LYS A 102 4.01 11.91 -0.82
CA LYS A 102 2.83 12.77 -1.03
C LYS A 102 1.82 12.23 -2.04
N PHE A 103 2.25 11.37 -2.96
CA PHE A 103 1.37 10.76 -3.97
C PHE A 103 0.63 9.51 -3.47
N LEU A 104 1.00 9.05 -2.28
CA LEU A 104 0.37 7.96 -1.54
C LEU A 104 -0.35 8.46 -0.28
N ALA A 105 -0.15 9.74 0.11
CA ALA A 105 -0.69 10.35 1.32
C ALA A 105 -2.17 10.75 1.18
N ALA A 106 -2.99 9.84 0.67
CA ALA A 106 -4.43 10.00 0.47
C ALA A 106 -5.07 8.63 0.23
N VAL A 107 -6.40 8.55 0.28
CA VAL A 107 -7.16 7.43 -0.30
C VAL A 107 -7.21 7.67 -1.81
N GLY A 108 -6.22 7.14 -2.50
CA GLY A 108 -6.00 7.36 -3.93
C GLY A 108 -6.64 6.30 -4.82
N CYS A 109 -6.19 6.28 -6.07
CA CYS A 109 -6.71 5.35 -7.07
C CYS A 109 -6.49 3.89 -6.65
N GLU A 110 -5.34 3.61 -6.06
CA GLU A 110 -4.92 2.26 -5.72
C GLU A 110 -5.59 1.70 -4.46
N SER A 111 -6.25 2.53 -3.64
CA SER A 111 -7.10 2.06 -2.54
C SER A 111 -8.30 1.25 -3.03
N CYS A 112 -8.81 1.53 -4.24
CA CYS A 112 -9.94 0.83 -4.85
C CYS A 112 -9.49 -0.14 -5.96
N HIS A 113 -8.48 0.25 -6.76
CA HIS A 113 -8.03 -0.52 -7.92
C HIS A 113 -6.88 -1.49 -7.61
N GLY A 114 -6.30 -1.43 -6.41
CA GLY A 114 -5.14 -2.23 -6.02
C GLY A 114 -3.81 -1.70 -6.57
N PRO A 115 -2.68 -2.37 -6.29
CA PRO A 115 -1.35 -1.92 -6.65
C PRO A 115 -1.18 -1.73 -8.16
N GLY A 116 -0.78 -0.54 -8.58
CA GLY A 116 -0.71 -0.13 -9.99
C GLY A 116 0.29 -0.92 -10.82
N SER A 117 1.36 -1.44 -10.22
CA SER A 117 2.35 -2.25 -10.94
C SER A 117 1.74 -3.49 -11.60
N LYS A 118 0.66 -4.04 -11.02
CA LYS A 118 -0.03 -5.22 -11.51
C LYS A 118 -0.60 -5.05 -12.92
N TYR A 119 -1.14 -3.88 -13.25
CA TYR A 119 -1.91 -3.68 -14.47
C TYR A 119 -1.44 -2.50 -15.33
N ARG A 120 -0.64 -1.57 -14.80
CA ARG A 120 -0.17 -0.40 -15.54
C ARG A 120 0.58 -0.75 -16.83
N GLY A 121 1.33 -1.84 -16.82
CA GLY A 121 2.04 -2.33 -18.01
C GLY A 121 1.10 -2.87 -19.10
N ILE A 122 -0.06 -3.38 -18.73
CA ILE A 122 -1.05 -3.97 -19.65
C ILE A 122 -1.72 -2.86 -20.47
N HIS A 123 -2.01 -1.71 -19.86
CA HIS A 123 -2.65 -0.57 -20.53
C HIS A 123 -1.77 0.14 -21.57
N ARG A 124 -0.49 -0.19 -21.64
CA ARG A 124 0.47 0.44 -22.57
C ARG A 124 0.69 -0.35 -23.85
N LYS A 125 0.09 -1.51 -23.96
CA LYS A 125 0.13 -2.36 -25.17
C LYS A 125 -1.13 -2.10 -26.03
#